data_f2139de183c7020eaad4d15b64aec205
#
_entry.id   f2139de183c7020eaad4d15b64aec205
#
_cell.length_a   1.000
_cell.length_b   1.000
_cell.length_c   1.000
_cell.angle_alpha   90.00
_cell.angle_beta   90.00
_cell.angle_gamma   90.00
#
_symmetry.space_group_name_H-M   'P 1'
#
loop_
_entity.id
_entity.type
_entity.pdbx_description
1 polymer ?
#
loop_
_entity_poly.entity_id
_entity_poly.type
_entity_poly.pdbx_seq_one_letter_code
_entity_poly.pdbx_strand_id
1 'polypeptide(L)'
;CSAIGDVLKKGNVKPEEIKGIGVDGQSWSAIPIDKDGNVLTNTPIWMDTRAQSICDRLNVEIGADNIFQVAGNSMQPSYSTAKILWYKENMPEVYANTYKILQSNAFIVYRFTGICSQDKSQGYGLHCFDMRTGTWNMEMCKKLGIPESFLSDIYECSEIVGGVSEKAAKETGLLEGTPVVAGALDAA
;
A
#
# COMPACT_ATOMS: atom_id res chain seq x y z
N CYS A 1 -4.32 14.32 9.67
CA CYS A 1 -5.13 15.47 9.18
C CYS A 1 -4.81 16.77 9.94
N SER A 2 -4.75 16.78 11.29
CA SER A 2 -4.43 18.00 12.07
C SER A 2 -3.09 18.63 11.68
N ALA A 3 -2.04 17.83 11.47
CA ALA A 3 -0.71 18.33 11.11
C ALA A 3 -0.72 19.17 9.82
N ILE A 4 -1.53 18.81 8.82
CA ILE A 4 -1.65 19.58 7.57
C ILE A 4 -2.25 20.95 7.85
N GLY A 5 -3.37 21.00 8.57
CA GLY A 5 -3.99 22.27 8.96
C GLY A 5 -3.04 23.15 9.79
N ASP A 6 -2.23 22.56 10.68
CA ASP A 6 -1.24 23.27 11.46
C ASP A 6 -0.11 23.86 10.59
N VAL A 7 0.36 23.08 9.58
CA VAL A 7 1.40 23.54 8.64
C VAL A 7 0.89 24.68 7.78
N LEU A 8 -0.32 24.59 7.23
CA LEU A 8 -0.95 25.67 6.46
C LEU A 8 -1.05 26.96 7.28
N LYS A 9 -1.55 26.86 8.52
CA LYS A 9 -1.67 28.02 9.43
C LYS A 9 -0.31 28.61 9.79
N LYS A 10 0.66 27.78 10.20
CA LYS A 10 2.01 28.26 10.59
C LYS A 10 2.78 28.86 9.43
N GLY A 11 2.62 28.28 8.23
CA GLY A 11 3.24 28.79 7.00
C GLY A 11 2.52 29.98 6.39
N ASN A 12 1.34 30.36 6.92
CA ASN A 12 0.44 31.35 6.31
C ASN A 12 0.18 31.09 4.81
N VAL A 13 0.03 29.77 4.48
CA VAL A 13 -0.19 29.30 3.11
C VAL A 13 -1.68 29.14 2.90
N LYS A 14 -2.20 29.69 1.82
CA LYS A 14 -3.61 29.52 1.44
C LYS A 14 -3.80 28.17 0.74
N PRO A 15 -4.92 27.46 0.99
CA PRO A 15 -5.20 26.17 0.34
C PRO A 15 -5.10 26.22 -1.19
N GLU A 16 -5.46 27.34 -1.82
CA GLU A 16 -5.41 27.54 -3.28
C GLU A 16 -3.98 27.63 -3.83
N GLU A 17 -3.00 27.85 -2.99
CA GLU A 17 -1.57 27.89 -3.35
C GLU A 17 -0.97 26.48 -3.46
N ILE A 18 -1.62 25.47 -2.86
CA ILE A 18 -1.21 24.07 -2.94
C ILE A 18 -1.63 23.51 -4.29
N LYS A 19 -0.67 23.17 -5.15
CA LYS A 19 -0.91 22.73 -6.54
C LYS A 19 -0.93 21.21 -6.71
N GLY A 20 -0.47 20.46 -5.72
CA GLY A 20 -0.47 19.01 -5.74
C GLY A 20 0.06 18.42 -4.43
N ILE A 21 -0.21 17.15 -4.21
CA ILE A 21 0.18 16.39 -3.01
C ILE A 21 0.89 15.12 -3.45
N GLY A 22 2.10 14.93 -2.94
CA GLY A 22 2.83 13.66 -2.98
C GLY A 22 2.97 13.11 -1.57
N VAL A 23 2.95 11.80 -1.45
CA VAL A 23 3.06 11.09 -0.16
C VAL A 23 4.16 10.06 -0.25
N ASP A 24 5.16 10.18 0.62
CA ASP A 24 6.15 9.13 0.84
C ASP A 24 5.76 8.33 2.09
N GLY A 25 6.02 7.04 2.06
CA GLY A 25 5.64 6.17 3.16
C GLY A 25 6.62 5.04 3.39
N GLN A 26 6.66 4.57 4.64
CA GLN A 26 7.51 3.44 5.00
C GLN A 26 7.24 2.22 4.11
N SER A 27 8.30 1.47 3.82
CA SER A 27 8.24 0.31 2.94
C SER A 27 7.39 -0.83 3.54
N TRP A 28 6.71 -1.53 2.65
CA TRP A 28 6.14 -2.87 2.81
C TRP A 28 5.10 -3.02 3.92
N SER A 29 4.34 -2.00 4.18
CA SER A 29 3.15 -2.11 5.01
C SER A 29 2.11 -3.02 4.35
N ALA A 30 1.30 -3.69 5.15
CA ALA A 30 0.16 -4.46 4.67
C ALA A 30 -1.07 -4.04 5.49
N ILE A 31 -1.65 -2.89 5.13
CA ILE A 31 -2.77 -2.29 5.85
C ILE A 31 -4.08 -2.87 5.31
N PRO A 32 -4.75 -3.78 6.05
CA PRO A 32 -6.04 -4.33 5.63
C PRO A 32 -7.14 -3.30 5.93
N ILE A 33 -7.91 -2.96 4.91
CA ILE A 33 -9.10 -2.11 5.06
C ILE A 33 -10.36 -2.86 4.64
N ASP A 34 -11.49 -2.53 5.30
CA ASP A 34 -12.82 -2.98 4.89
C ASP A 34 -13.38 -2.11 3.74
N LYS A 35 -14.62 -2.41 3.32
CA LYS A 35 -15.31 -1.67 2.24
C LYS A 35 -15.61 -0.22 2.60
N ASP A 36 -15.67 0.10 3.88
CA ASP A 36 -15.92 1.45 4.37
C ASP A 36 -14.62 2.23 4.59
N GLY A 37 -13.46 1.57 4.36
CA GLY A 37 -12.12 2.15 4.50
C GLY A 37 -11.60 2.16 5.94
N ASN A 38 -12.22 1.41 6.84
CA ASN A 38 -11.72 1.25 8.20
C ASN A 38 -10.55 0.27 8.22
N VAL A 39 -9.51 0.60 8.97
CA VAL A 39 -8.37 -0.29 9.20
C VAL A 39 -8.79 -1.40 10.16
N LEU A 40 -8.62 -2.65 9.74
CA LEU A 40 -9.12 -3.82 10.47
C LEU A 40 -8.22 -4.27 11.63
N THR A 41 -6.93 -3.95 11.58
CA THR A 41 -5.97 -4.29 12.64
C THR A 41 -4.72 -3.41 12.61
N ASN A 42 -3.97 -3.41 13.70
CA ASN A 42 -2.65 -2.79 13.75
C ASN A 42 -1.70 -3.47 12.75
N THR A 43 -1.08 -2.67 11.91
CA THR A 43 -0.23 -3.16 10.83
C THR A 43 1.21 -3.38 11.31
N PRO A 44 1.80 -4.56 11.10
CA PRO A 44 3.22 -4.79 11.37
C PRO A 44 4.11 -3.87 10.55
N ILE A 45 5.12 -3.29 11.19
CA ILE A 45 6.12 -2.44 10.53
C ILE A 45 7.13 -3.25 9.71
N TRP A 46 8.01 -2.58 8.96
CA TRP A 46 9.02 -3.23 8.11
C TRP A 46 10.04 -4.11 8.88
N MET A 47 10.29 -3.84 10.16
CA MET A 47 11.18 -4.66 11.02
C MET A 47 10.51 -5.92 11.60
N ASP A 48 9.23 -6.13 11.35
CA ASP A 48 8.49 -7.24 11.94
C ASP A 48 8.84 -8.56 11.25
N THR A 49 9.28 -9.54 12.03
CA THR A 49 9.75 -10.84 11.54
C THR A 49 8.79 -12.00 11.83
N ARG A 50 7.57 -11.73 12.35
CA ARG A 50 6.60 -12.76 12.74
C ARG A 50 6.24 -13.75 11.64
N ALA A 51 6.36 -13.36 10.38
CA ALA A 51 6.04 -14.17 9.22
C ALA A 51 7.21 -15.02 8.68
N GLN A 52 8.32 -15.18 9.43
CA GLN A 52 9.50 -15.90 8.95
C GLN A 52 9.19 -17.34 8.52
N SER A 53 8.42 -18.09 9.31
CA SER A 53 8.05 -19.46 8.97
C SER A 53 7.25 -19.59 7.66
N ILE A 54 6.46 -18.58 7.34
CA ILE A 54 5.72 -18.49 6.09
C ILE A 54 6.71 -18.31 4.92
N CYS A 55 7.71 -17.45 5.08
CA CYS A 55 8.75 -17.23 4.08
C CYS A 55 9.54 -18.52 3.79
N ASP A 56 9.96 -19.22 4.85
CA ASP A 56 10.71 -20.46 4.74
C ASP A 56 9.90 -21.54 3.97
N ARG A 57 8.62 -21.67 4.31
CA ARG A 57 7.70 -22.58 3.63
C ARG A 57 7.52 -22.22 2.14
N LEU A 58 7.24 -20.97 1.81
CA LEU A 58 7.01 -20.54 0.43
C LEU A 58 8.26 -20.66 -0.44
N ASN A 59 9.44 -20.43 0.13
CA ASN A 59 10.72 -20.65 -0.58
C ASN A 59 10.92 -22.12 -0.97
N VAL A 60 10.36 -23.07 -0.20
CA VAL A 60 10.39 -24.50 -0.53
C VAL A 60 9.26 -24.86 -1.49
N GLU A 61 8.02 -24.45 -1.22
CA GLU A 61 6.83 -24.88 -1.97
C GLU A 61 6.77 -24.28 -3.39
N ILE A 62 7.11 -23.00 -3.53
CA ILE A 62 7.10 -22.30 -4.82
C ILE A 62 8.48 -22.30 -5.47
N GLY A 63 9.53 -22.30 -4.65
CA GLY A 63 10.93 -22.16 -5.04
C GLY A 63 11.39 -20.70 -4.99
N ALA A 64 12.48 -20.44 -4.26
CA ALA A 64 13.03 -19.10 -4.07
C ALA A 64 13.36 -18.42 -5.42
N ASP A 65 13.92 -19.17 -6.37
CA ASP A 65 14.26 -18.66 -7.70
C ASP A 65 13.02 -18.27 -8.51
N ASN A 66 11.94 -19.02 -8.41
CA ASN A 66 10.68 -18.71 -9.11
C ASN A 66 10.08 -17.41 -8.57
N ILE A 67 10.12 -17.19 -7.26
CA ILE A 67 9.67 -15.96 -6.61
C ILE A 67 10.54 -14.79 -7.07
N PHE A 68 11.87 -14.98 -7.03
CA PHE A 68 12.83 -13.95 -7.43
C PHE A 68 12.68 -13.53 -8.90
N GLN A 69 12.41 -14.47 -9.80
CA GLN A 69 12.22 -14.20 -11.24
C GLN A 69 11.04 -13.24 -11.52
N VAL A 70 10.02 -13.24 -10.67
CA VAL A 70 8.87 -12.33 -10.78
C VAL A 70 9.13 -11.04 -9.99
N ALA A 71 9.44 -11.18 -8.71
CA ALA A 71 9.49 -10.06 -7.78
C ALA A 71 10.80 -9.26 -7.81
N GLY A 72 11.88 -9.82 -8.40
CA GLY A 72 13.20 -9.19 -8.38
C GLY A 72 13.86 -9.15 -7.00
N ASN A 73 13.26 -9.80 -6.01
CA ASN A 73 13.77 -9.89 -4.63
C ASN A 73 13.37 -11.21 -3.97
N SER A 74 14.04 -11.56 -2.87
CA SER A 74 13.79 -12.77 -2.10
C SER A 74 12.62 -12.59 -1.14
N MET A 75 11.89 -13.67 -0.85
CA MET A 75 10.84 -13.68 0.17
C MET A 75 11.42 -13.43 1.56
N GLN A 76 10.96 -12.38 2.22
CA GLN A 76 11.38 -12.00 3.57
C GLN A 76 10.17 -11.59 4.42
N PRO A 77 10.22 -11.76 5.76
CA PRO A 77 9.08 -11.48 6.64
C PRO A 77 8.71 -10.01 6.72
N SER A 78 9.64 -9.11 6.42
CA SER A 78 9.42 -7.66 6.36
C SER A 78 8.49 -7.23 5.22
N TYR A 79 8.40 -8.02 4.15
CA TYR A 79 7.60 -7.68 2.98
C TYR A 79 6.09 -7.91 3.18
N SER A 80 5.29 -7.18 2.42
CA SER A 80 3.82 -7.18 2.52
C SER A 80 3.20 -8.55 2.26
N THR A 81 3.73 -9.32 1.29
CA THR A 81 3.26 -10.69 1.00
C THR A 81 3.24 -11.57 2.24
N ALA A 82 4.35 -11.62 2.96
CA ALA A 82 4.47 -12.47 4.14
C ALA A 82 3.48 -12.05 5.25
N LYS A 83 3.29 -10.75 5.45
CA LYS A 83 2.33 -10.19 6.41
C LYS A 83 0.88 -10.50 6.06
N ILE A 84 0.51 -10.42 4.77
CA ILE A 84 -0.83 -10.78 4.29
C ILE A 84 -1.13 -12.24 4.60
N LEU A 85 -0.19 -13.13 4.33
CA LEU A 85 -0.35 -14.56 4.60
C LEU A 85 -0.34 -14.85 6.10
N TRP A 86 0.39 -14.06 6.88
CA TRP A 86 0.33 -14.14 8.34
C TRP A 86 -1.08 -13.77 8.87
N TYR A 87 -1.74 -12.74 8.30
CA TYR A 87 -3.14 -12.46 8.62
C TYR A 87 -4.06 -13.63 8.28
N LYS A 88 -3.86 -14.25 7.12
CA LYS A 88 -4.65 -15.42 6.71
C LYS A 88 -4.61 -16.55 7.73
N GLU A 89 -3.43 -16.83 8.29
CA GLU A 89 -3.21 -17.94 9.21
C GLU A 89 -3.54 -17.61 10.67
N ASN A 90 -3.29 -16.38 11.10
CA ASN A 90 -3.37 -16.01 12.52
C ASN A 90 -4.52 -15.06 12.87
N MET A 91 -5.11 -14.40 11.86
CA MET A 91 -6.22 -13.45 12.01
C MET A 91 -7.28 -13.68 10.92
N PRO A 92 -7.89 -14.88 10.85
CA PRO A 92 -8.77 -15.25 9.74
C PRO A 92 -9.98 -14.33 9.58
N GLU A 93 -10.50 -13.76 10.67
CA GLU A 93 -11.60 -12.80 10.62
C GLU A 93 -11.18 -11.48 9.96
N VAL A 94 -9.97 -10.98 10.27
CA VAL A 94 -9.39 -9.78 9.62
C VAL A 94 -9.22 -10.07 8.14
N TYR A 95 -8.62 -11.21 7.79
CA TYR A 95 -8.41 -11.60 6.40
C TYR A 95 -9.71 -11.72 5.62
N ALA A 96 -10.73 -12.35 6.19
CA ALA A 96 -12.04 -12.55 5.55
C ALA A 96 -12.82 -11.23 5.30
N ASN A 97 -12.64 -10.24 6.20
CA ASN A 97 -13.29 -8.94 6.10
C ASN A 97 -12.46 -7.92 5.29
N THR A 98 -11.25 -8.29 4.85
CA THR A 98 -10.40 -7.40 4.06
C THR A 98 -10.99 -7.17 2.67
N TYR A 99 -11.18 -5.90 2.33
CA TYR A 99 -11.57 -5.45 0.99
C TYR A 99 -10.33 -5.18 0.13
N LYS A 100 -9.35 -4.43 0.66
CA LYS A 100 -8.07 -4.09 0.01
C LYS A 100 -6.93 -4.15 1.02
N ILE A 101 -5.74 -4.42 0.49
CA ILE A 101 -4.49 -4.25 1.23
C ILE A 101 -3.76 -3.04 0.65
N LEU A 102 -3.46 -2.06 1.48
CA LEU A 102 -2.77 -0.85 1.06
C LEU A 102 -1.38 -0.75 1.70
N GLN A 103 -0.45 -0.15 0.98
CA GLN A 103 0.84 0.30 1.52
C GLN A 103 0.65 1.60 2.30
N SER A 104 1.65 2.04 3.05
CA SER A 104 1.52 3.21 3.94
C SER A 104 1.19 4.51 3.19
N ASN A 105 1.92 4.82 2.11
CA ASN A 105 1.63 5.97 1.24
C ASN A 105 0.26 5.81 0.55
N ALA A 106 -0.04 4.64 -0.01
CA ALA A 106 -1.30 4.35 -0.67
C ALA A 106 -2.51 4.51 0.27
N PHE A 107 -2.36 4.16 1.56
CA PHE A 107 -3.41 4.40 2.55
C PHE A 107 -3.65 5.90 2.76
N ILE A 108 -2.62 6.72 2.78
CA ILE A 108 -2.79 8.19 2.89
C ILE A 108 -3.38 8.76 1.60
N VAL A 109 -2.95 8.29 0.42
CA VAL A 109 -3.58 8.65 -0.88
C VAL A 109 -5.06 8.29 -0.86
N TYR A 110 -5.42 7.08 -0.40
CA TYR A 110 -6.81 6.68 -0.22
C TYR A 110 -7.58 7.61 0.72
N ARG A 111 -6.98 8.03 1.85
CA ARG A 111 -7.61 8.96 2.79
C ARG A 111 -7.86 10.34 2.18
N PHE A 112 -7.05 10.78 1.22
CA PHE A 112 -7.27 12.01 0.47
C PHE A 112 -8.32 11.87 -0.62
N THR A 113 -8.25 10.78 -1.40
CA THR A 113 -8.99 10.67 -2.66
C THR A 113 -10.20 9.75 -2.61
N GLY A 114 -10.22 8.78 -1.69
CA GLY A 114 -11.15 7.65 -1.69
C GLY A 114 -10.80 6.55 -2.69
N ILE A 115 -9.66 6.65 -3.40
CA ILE A 115 -9.23 5.70 -4.43
C ILE A 115 -8.11 4.82 -3.89
N CYS A 116 -8.27 3.50 -3.99
CA CYS A 116 -7.22 2.54 -3.67
C CYS A 116 -6.22 2.46 -4.82
N SER A 117 -4.96 2.69 -4.53
CA SER A 117 -3.87 2.70 -5.51
C SER A 117 -2.68 1.87 -5.04
N GLN A 118 -1.83 1.49 -5.97
CA GLN A 118 -0.52 0.91 -5.73
C GLN A 118 0.50 1.65 -6.60
N ASP A 119 1.45 2.31 -5.99
CA ASP A 119 2.59 2.88 -6.73
C ASP A 119 3.61 1.80 -7.11
N LYS A 120 4.33 2.02 -8.20
CA LYS A 120 5.32 1.04 -8.69
C LYS A 120 6.50 0.87 -7.75
N SER A 121 6.89 1.91 -7.00
CA SER A 121 8.06 1.84 -6.14
C SER A 121 7.86 0.91 -4.93
N GLN A 122 6.62 0.78 -4.43
CA GLN A 122 6.26 -0.15 -3.36
C GLN A 122 5.78 -1.51 -3.87
N GLY A 123 5.50 -1.63 -5.17
CA GLY A 123 4.94 -2.85 -5.78
C GLY A 123 5.77 -4.10 -5.47
N TYR A 124 7.09 -4.00 -5.49
CA TYR A 124 7.98 -5.12 -5.23
C TYR A 124 7.87 -5.74 -3.82
N GLY A 125 7.26 -5.05 -2.88
CA GLY A 125 6.92 -5.61 -1.56
C GLY A 125 5.82 -6.67 -1.59
N LEU A 126 5.11 -6.74 -2.73
CA LEU A 126 4.14 -7.78 -3.05
C LEU A 126 4.75 -8.71 -4.09
N HIS A 127 5.19 -9.90 -3.70
CA HIS A 127 5.93 -10.83 -4.58
C HIS A 127 5.15 -11.33 -5.81
N CYS A 128 3.91 -10.90 -5.97
CA CYS A 128 3.14 -11.04 -7.20
C CYS A 128 3.23 -9.81 -8.13
N PHE A 129 3.97 -8.76 -7.77
CA PHE A 129 4.28 -7.67 -8.68
C PHE A 129 5.45 -8.08 -9.58
N ASP A 130 5.23 -8.14 -10.90
CA ASP A 130 6.28 -8.48 -11.86
C ASP A 130 7.13 -7.24 -12.14
N MET A 131 8.36 -7.24 -11.64
CA MET A 131 9.30 -6.13 -11.75
C MET A 131 9.72 -5.81 -13.19
N ARG A 132 9.55 -6.74 -14.14
CA ARG A 132 9.90 -6.53 -15.55
C ARG A 132 8.81 -5.84 -16.32
N THR A 133 7.55 -6.13 -16.00
CA THR A 133 6.38 -5.55 -16.68
C THR A 133 5.76 -4.38 -15.93
N GLY A 134 6.03 -4.28 -14.62
CA GLY A 134 5.40 -3.29 -13.76
C GLY A 134 3.91 -3.55 -13.53
N THR A 135 3.48 -4.82 -13.59
CA THR A 135 2.08 -5.23 -13.47
C THR A 135 1.92 -6.41 -12.50
N TRP A 136 0.68 -6.70 -12.11
CA TRP A 136 0.39 -7.88 -11.30
C TRP A 136 0.57 -9.17 -12.10
N ASN A 137 1.33 -10.12 -11.58
CA ASN A 137 1.45 -11.47 -12.11
C ASN A 137 0.40 -12.38 -11.44
N MET A 138 -0.72 -12.60 -12.13
CA MET A 138 -1.86 -13.32 -11.57
C MET A 138 -1.57 -14.81 -11.29
N GLU A 139 -0.64 -15.43 -12.05
CA GLU A 139 -0.19 -16.79 -11.75
C GLU A 139 0.55 -16.85 -10.41
N MET A 140 1.43 -15.88 -10.16
CA MET A 140 2.14 -15.78 -8.89
C MET A 140 1.20 -15.43 -7.75
N CYS A 141 0.20 -14.53 -7.95
CA CYS A 141 -0.85 -14.27 -6.95
C CYS A 141 -1.53 -15.57 -6.50
N LYS A 142 -1.90 -16.41 -7.49
CA LYS A 142 -2.54 -17.70 -7.21
C LYS A 142 -1.61 -18.66 -6.47
N LYS A 143 -0.34 -18.77 -6.86
CA LYS A 143 0.67 -19.60 -6.18
C LYS A 143 0.89 -19.15 -4.73
N LEU A 144 0.95 -17.85 -4.49
CA LEU A 144 1.08 -17.27 -3.15
C LEU A 144 -0.21 -17.34 -2.34
N GLY A 145 -1.35 -17.58 -2.98
CA GLY A 145 -2.66 -17.58 -2.31
C GLY A 145 -3.14 -16.20 -1.91
N ILE A 146 -2.73 -15.15 -2.63
CA ILE A 146 -3.21 -13.78 -2.46
C ILE A 146 -4.39 -13.55 -3.38
N PRO A 147 -5.58 -13.16 -2.85
CA PRO A 147 -6.74 -12.84 -3.68
C PRO A 147 -6.48 -11.61 -4.56
N GLU A 148 -6.87 -11.69 -5.84
CA GLU A 148 -6.82 -10.55 -6.75
C GLU A 148 -7.61 -9.34 -6.21
N SER A 149 -8.70 -9.60 -5.51
CA SER A 149 -9.53 -8.55 -4.89
C SER A 149 -8.78 -7.67 -3.89
N PHE A 150 -7.68 -8.15 -3.30
CA PHE A 150 -6.86 -7.36 -2.37
C PHE A 150 -5.96 -6.34 -3.08
N LEU A 151 -5.69 -6.55 -4.37
CA LEU A 151 -4.79 -5.73 -5.16
C LEU A 151 -5.51 -4.47 -5.66
N SER A 152 -4.77 -3.37 -5.73
CA SER A 152 -5.24 -2.09 -6.27
C SER A 152 -4.68 -1.86 -7.68
N ASP A 153 -5.24 -0.90 -8.40
CA ASP A 153 -4.70 -0.46 -9.67
C ASP A 153 -3.30 0.13 -9.50
N ILE A 154 -2.43 -0.11 -10.47
CA ILE A 154 -1.01 0.29 -10.44
C ILE A 154 -0.86 1.65 -11.13
N TYR A 155 -0.10 2.54 -10.50
CA TYR A 155 0.21 3.88 -10.96
C TYR A 155 1.72 4.14 -10.98
N GLU A 156 2.17 5.00 -11.90
CA GLU A 156 3.49 5.61 -11.78
C GLU A 156 3.53 6.50 -10.53
N CYS A 157 4.71 6.64 -9.89
CA CYS A 157 4.82 7.41 -8.64
C CYS A 157 4.32 8.87 -8.74
N SER A 158 4.52 9.49 -9.90
CA SER A 158 4.08 10.86 -10.20
C SER A 158 2.71 10.96 -10.88
N GLU A 159 2.05 9.83 -11.13
CA GLU A 159 0.74 9.80 -11.76
C GLU A 159 -0.35 10.24 -10.79
N ILE A 160 -1.28 11.08 -11.27
CA ILE A 160 -2.40 11.57 -10.46
C ILE A 160 -3.40 10.43 -10.28
N VAL A 161 -3.61 10.02 -9.02
CA VAL A 161 -4.64 9.04 -8.64
C VAL A 161 -6.01 9.67 -8.58
N GLY A 162 -6.10 10.91 -8.10
CA GLY A 162 -7.36 11.64 -7.96
C GLY A 162 -7.16 13.01 -7.34
N GLY A 163 -8.25 13.67 -7.01
CA GLY A 163 -8.25 14.93 -6.27
C GLY A 163 -8.60 14.72 -4.79
N VAL A 164 -8.22 15.68 -3.96
CA VAL A 164 -8.66 15.74 -2.56
C VAL A 164 -10.20 15.74 -2.52
N SER A 165 -10.77 14.77 -1.82
CA SER A 165 -12.22 14.64 -1.65
C SER A 165 -12.79 15.72 -0.72
N GLU A 166 -14.09 15.97 -0.83
CA GLU A 166 -14.79 16.90 0.09
C GLU A 166 -14.54 16.55 1.57
N LYS A 167 -14.55 15.26 1.90
CA LYS A 167 -14.26 14.76 3.25
C LYS A 167 -12.84 15.13 3.69
N ALA A 168 -11.86 14.84 2.85
CA ALA A 168 -10.46 15.13 3.15
C ALA A 168 -10.20 16.65 3.22
N ALA A 169 -10.84 17.45 2.36
CA ALA A 169 -10.77 18.90 2.40
C ALA A 169 -11.26 19.45 3.76
N LYS A 170 -12.40 18.97 4.25
CA LYS A 170 -12.94 19.34 5.57
C LYS A 170 -12.02 18.95 6.74
N GLU A 171 -11.36 17.78 6.63
CA GLU A 171 -10.48 17.27 7.69
C GLU A 171 -9.09 17.94 7.72
N THR A 172 -8.61 18.46 6.59
CA THR A 172 -7.23 18.93 6.43
C THR A 172 -7.09 20.43 6.21
N GLY A 173 -8.16 21.08 5.72
CA GLY A 173 -8.13 22.47 5.27
C GLY A 173 -7.53 22.65 3.87
N LEU A 174 -7.24 21.57 3.14
CA LEU A 174 -6.85 21.63 1.73
C LEU A 174 -8.05 21.96 0.84
N LEU A 175 -7.78 22.45 -0.37
CA LEU A 175 -8.83 22.67 -1.36
C LEU A 175 -9.30 21.36 -1.97
N GLU A 176 -10.61 21.17 -2.03
CA GLU A 176 -11.20 20.03 -2.77
C GLU A 176 -10.72 20.03 -4.22
N GLY A 177 -10.44 18.84 -4.77
CA GLY A 177 -9.94 18.69 -6.12
C GLY A 177 -8.42 18.92 -6.27
N THR A 178 -7.68 19.32 -5.22
CA THR A 178 -6.21 19.40 -5.30
C THR A 178 -5.65 18.05 -5.74
N PRO A 179 -4.84 17.98 -6.82
CA PRO A 179 -4.31 16.72 -7.35
C PRO A 179 -3.47 15.98 -6.32
N VAL A 180 -3.67 14.65 -6.24
CA VAL A 180 -2.89 13.74 -5.38
C VAL A 180 -2.25 12.68 -6.27
N VAL A 181 -0.93 12.57 -6.24
CA VAL A 181 -0.18 11.53 -6.97
C VAL A 181 -0.06 10.25 -6.14
N ALA A 182 0.28 9.14 -6.80
CA ALA A 182 0.40 7.84 -6.13
C ALA A 182 1.48 7.84 -5.03
N GLY A 183 2.48 8.68 -5.17
CA GLY A 183 3.56 8.78 -4.20
C GLY A 183 4.59 7.67 -4.34
N ALA A 184 5.42 7.50 -3.33
CA ALA A 184 6.53 6.57 -3.39
C ALA A 184 6.88 5.96 -2.02
N LEU A 185 7.78 4.99 -2.04
CA LEU A 185 8.43 4.52 -0.82
C LEU A 185 9.47 5.56 -0.34
N ASP A 186 9.67 5.62 0.97
CA ASP A 186 10.54 6.60 1.65
C ASP A 186 12.03 6.48 1.34
N ALA A 187 12.45 5.38 0.70
CA ALA A 187 13.84 5.13 0.29
C ALA A 187 14.03 5.19 -1.25
N ALA A 188 13.07 5.71 -1.99
CA ALA A 188 13.14 5.82 -3.45
C ALA A 188 14.04 6.97 -3.92
#